data_7153d5541e20f54f54f01edd924c989e
#
_entry.id   7153d5541e20f54f54f01edd924c989e
#
_cell.length_a   1.000
_cell.length_b   1.000
_cell.length_c   1.000
_cell.angle_alpha   90.00
_cell.angle_beta   90.00
_cell.angle_gamma   90.00
#
_symmetry.space_group_name_H-M   'P 1'
#
loop_
_entity.id
_entity.type
_entity.pdbx_description
1 polymer ?
#
loop_
_entity_poly.entity_id
_entity_poly.type
_entity_poly.pdbx_seq_one_letter_code
_entity_poly.pdbx_strand_id
1 'polypeptide(L)'
;MGFPGVWMTESESLVYRVVPKCACSTIGQIMYYSDHGTYFDGDIHDSTQGLHKWGQDDSQKVIEAAVLDRRGITFTCVRNPYARLLSSFFDKIAGIQRNGRRYRGNLVPQLMQKYGIEVGSPEDNFDFDQIRSFRRFLLFARDTIRWRRPMDPDIHWSAMSGHISTFITNGGRYDQIFFTETFNDGMQKVLDAAETPVRVDVGAVPRFNESEGHGPKRAHKVSEYFDDLSRHLIWEIYKRDFQLFRYDFDDPDNKMPTGDIDLAEVHAKLGR
;
A
#
# COMPACT_ATOMS: atom_id res chain seq x y z
N MET A 1 7.20 18.69 12.82
CA MET A 1 7.39 17.63 11.79
C MET A 1 6.47 16.51 12.12
N GLY A 2 6.11 15.65 11.18
CA GLY A 2 5.17 14.57 11.47
C GLY A 2 5.41 13.34 10.60
N PHE A 3 5.00 12.16 11.10
CA PHE A 3 5.18 10.87 10.43
C PHE A 3 3.83 10.21 10.07
N PRO A 4 2.99 10.85 9.23
CA PRO A 4 1.68 10.33 8.89
C PRO A 4 1.79 8.93 8.26
N GLY A 5 0.90 8.02 8.69
CA GLY A 5 0.88 6.64 8.20
C GLY A 5 2.06 5.80 8.72
N VAL A 6 2.65 6.13 9.85
CA VAL A 6 3.57 5.25 10.58
C VAL A 6 2.81 4.47 11.64
N TRP A 7 3.08 3.17 11.71
CA TRP A 7 2.67 2.24 12.76
C TRP A 7 3.91 1.74 13.49
N MET A 8 3.77 1.48 14.77
CA MET A 8 4.86 1.01 15.61
C MET A 8 4.34 0.02 16.65
N THR A 9 5.14 -0.99 16.97
CA THR A 9 4.91 -1.93 18.06
C THR A 9 4.96 -1.23 19.41
N GLU A 10 4.26 -1.76 20.43
CA GLU A 10 4.33 -1.24 21.79
C GLU A 10 5.73 -1.39 22.39
N SER A 11 6.44 -2.47 22.02
CA SER A 11 7.86 -2.68 22.39
C SER A 11 8.84 -1.70 21.70
N GLU A 12 8.36 -0.85 20.80
CA GLU A 12 9.17 0.03 19.93
C GLU A 12 10.19 -0.71 19.05
N SER A 13 10.10 -2.05 18.95
CA SER A 13 11.06 -2.88 18.20
C SER A 13 10.90 -2.76 16.67
N LEU A 14 9.69 -2.43 16.20
CA LEU A 14 9.34 -2.32 14.78
C LEU A 14 8.63 -1.01 14.48
N VAL A 15 9.14 -0.27 13.50
CA VAL A 15 8.57 0.97 12.99
C VAL A 15 8.23 0.79 11.51
N TYR A 16 6.96 0.78 11.15
CA TYR A 16 6.47 0.53 9.81
C TYR A 16 5.89 1.78 9.16
N ARG A 17 6.46 2.23 8.06
CA ARG A 17 5.83 3.24 7.20
C ARG A 17 4.86 2.55 6.25
N VAL A 18 3.57 2.76 6.47
CA VAL A 18 2.51 2.15 5.65
C VAL A 18 2.52 2.70 4.23
N VAL A 19 2.60 1.81 3.26
CA VAL A 19 2.30 2.08 1.85
C VAL A 19 1.05 1.29 1.49
N PRO A 20 -0.09 1.94 1.21
CA PRO A 20 -1.34 1.25 0.95
C PRO A 20 -1.25 0.27 -0.23
N LYS A 21 -1.94 -0.85 -0.14
CA LYS A 21 -1.97 -1.96 -1.11
C LYS A 21 -0.65 -2.75 -1.21
N CYS A 22 0.25 -2.58 -0.23
CA CYS A 22 1.50 -3.33 -0.08
C CYS A 22 1.47 -4.19 1.20
N ALA A 23 0.49 -5.08 1.33
CA ALA A 23 0.31 -6.06 2.42
C ALA A 23 0.17 -5.46 3.84
N CYS A 24 -0.26 -4.19 4.00
CA CYS A 24 -0.27 -3.49 5.27
C CYS A 24 -1.09 -4.21 6.38
N SER A 25 -2.19 -4.87 6.05
CA SER A 25 -2.96 -5.63 7.05
C SER A 25 -2.18 -6.82 7.60
N THR A 26 -1.53 -7.59 6.72
CA THR A 26 -0.70 -8.73 7.15
C THR A 26 0.50 -8.26 7.96
N ILE A 27 1.17 -7.17 7.53
CA ILE A 27 2.27 -6.57 8.28
C ILE A 27 1.80 -6.12 9.67
N GLY A 28 0.67 -5.40 9.76
CA GLY A 28 0.13 -4.96 11.04
C GLY A 28 -0.19 -6.12 11.98
N GLN A 29 -0.75 -7.21 11.47
CA GLN A 29 -1.02 -8.42 12.25
C GLN A 29 0.27 -9.10 12.74
N ILE A 30 1.30 -9.16 11.90
CA ILE A 30 2.62 -9.70 12.29
C ILE A 30 3.26 -8.83 13.39
N MET A 31 3.22 -7.50 13.23
CA MET A 31 3.73 -6.57 14.23
C MET A 31 3.01 -6.72 15.58
N TYR A 32 1.68 -6.82 15.55
CA TYR A 32 0.92 -7.04 16.77
C TYR A 32 1.26 -8.40 17.41
N TYR A 33 1.34 -9.46 16.59
CA TYR A 33 1.72 -10.78 17.09
C TYR A 33 3.13 -10.78 17.70
N SER A 34 4.07 -10.04 17.14
CA SER A 34 5.44 -9.98 17.65
C SER A 34 5.56 -9.35 19.05
N ASP A 35 4.57 -8.56 19.46
CA ASP A 35 4.48 -8.04 20.83
C ASP A 35 3.67 -8.93 21.77
N HIS A 36 2.56 -9.51 21.29
CA HIS A 36 1.52 -10.09 22.16
C HIS A 36 1.40 -11.62 22.05
N GLY A 37 2.01 -12.28 21.07
CA GLY A 37 1.91 -13.72 20.82
C GLY A 37 0.54 -14.17 20.27
N THR A 38 -0.34 -13.22 19.95
CA THR A 38 -1.67 -13.46 19.38
C THR A 38 -1.94 -12.45 18.26
N TYR A 39 -2.81 -12.80 17.31
CA TYR A 39 -3.26 -11.85 16.30
C TYR A 39 -4.30 -10.89 16.89
N PHE A 40 -4.31 -9.66 16.36
CA PHE A 40 -5.29 -8.66 16.75
C PHE A 40 -6.69 -9.09 16.29
N ASP A 41 -7.63 -9.13 17.26
CA ASP A 41 -9.04 -9.43 16.99
C ASP A 41 -9.78 -8.13 16.66
N GLY A 42 -9.88 -7.81 15.38
CA GLY A 42 -10.52 -6.61 14.89
C GLY A 42 -9.91 -6.07 13.59
N ASP A 43 -10.25 -4.83 13.25
CA ASP A 43 -9.63 -4.15 12.12
C ASP A 43 -8.30 -3.51 12.53
N ILE A 44 -7.20 -4.12 12.10
CA ILE A 44 -5.85 -3.60 12.38
C ILE A 44 -5.63 -2.19 11.82
N HIS A 45 -6.48 -1.72 10.90
CA HIS A 45 -6.45 -0.34 10.39
C HIS A 45 -7.18 0.66 11.27
N ASP A 46 -7.94 0.20 12.28
CA ASP A 46 -8.56 1.11 13.24
C ASP A 46 -7.48 1.94 13.93
N SER A 47 -7.62 3.27 13.82
CA SER A 47 -6.62 4.21 14.34
C SER A 47 -6.63 4.30 15.87
N THR A 48 -7.59 3.67 16.55
CA THR A 48 -7.75 3.78 17.99
C THR A 48 -7.26 2.56 18.78
N GLN A 49 -6.88 1.46 18.09
CA GLN A 49 -6.58 0.18 18.71
C GLN A 49 -5.37 -0.53 18.11
N GLY A 50 -4.83 -1.49 18.84
CA GLY A 50 -3.71 -2.33 18.42
C GLY A 50 -2.38 -1.58 18.52
N LEU A 51 -1.69 -1.41 17.43
CA LEU A 51 -0.38 -0.76 17.37
C LEU A 51 -0.43 0.74 17.66
N HIS A 52 0.68 1.34 18.07
CA HIS A 52 0.84 2.79 18.01
C HIS A 52 0.72 3.28 16.57
N LYS A 53 -0.18 4.22 16.32
CA LYS A 53 -0.42 4.76 14.98
C LYS A 53 -0.34 6.28 15.00
N TRP A 54 0.33 6.84 14.00
CA TRP A 54 0.35 8.28 13.83
C TRP A 54 -1.08 8.81 13.63
N GLY A 55 -1.48 9.76 14.45
CA GLY A 55 -2.85 10.29 14.50
C GLY A 55 -3.59 9.99 15.81
N GLN A 56 -3.06 9.09 16.64
CA GLN A 56 -3.49 8.92 18.04
C GLN A 56 -2.69 9.92 18.91
N ASP A 57 -3.37 10.67 19.76
CA ASP A 57 -2.75 11.77 20.54
C ASP A 57 -1.55 11.31 21.36
N ASP A 58 -1.64 10.16 22.03
CA ASP A 58 -0.56 9.62 22.86
C ASP A 58 0.56 8.95 22.04
N SER A 59 0.27 8.47 20.83
CA SER A 59 1.24 7.76 20.00
C SER A 59 2.16 8.68 19.19
N GLN A 60 1.75 9.92 18.91
CA GLN A 60 2.53 10.80 18.02
C GLN A 60 3.91 11.11 18.57
N LYS A 61 4.02 11.47 19.84
CA LYS A 61 5.30 11.80 20.50
C LYS A 61 6.22 10.58 20.59
N VAL A 62 5.63 9.42 20.92
CA VAL A 62 6.39 8.16 21.03
C VAL A 62 6.93 7.74 19.67
N ILE A 63 6.12 7.77 18.62
CA ILE A 63 6.55 7.48 17.25
C ILE A 63 7.61 8.48 16.79
N GLU A 64 7.43 9.78 17.04
CA GLU A 64 8.40 10.81 16.64
C GLU A 64 9.75 10.58 17.32
N ALA A 65 9.76 10.31 18.61
CA ALA A 65 10.98 9.98 19.35
C ALA A 65 11.62 8.69 18.81
N ALA A 66 10.84 7.62 18.63
CA ALA A 66 11.36 6.35 18.14
C ALA A 66 11.99 6.48 16.74
N VAL A 67 11.36 7.22 15.83
CA VAL A 67 11.89 7.44 14.48
C VAL A 67 13.16 8.28 14.50
N LEU A 68 13.17 9.40 15.23
CA LEU A 68 14.31 10.33 15.27
C LEU A 68 15.50 9.78 16.04
N ASP A 69 15.26 9.08 17.15
CA ASP A 69 16.29 8.41 17.97
C ASP A 69 16.72 7.06 17.37
N ARG A 70 16.07 6.60 16.29
CA ARG A 70 16.33 5.33 15.62
C ARG A 70 16.15 4.12 16.55
N ARG A 71 15.07 4.13 17.31
CA ARG A 71 14.68 2.98 18.13
C ARG A 71 13.96 1.96 17.24
N GLY A 72 14.34 0.72 17.37
CA GLY A 72 13.79 -0.37 16.57
C GLY A 72 14.14 -0.32 15.08
N ILE A 73 13.69 -1.34 14.36
CA ILE A 73 13.93 -1.50 12.91
C ILE A 73 12.84 -0.75 12.14
N THR A 74 13.27 0.23 11.34
CA THR A 74 12.38 1.02 10.50
C THR A 74 12.28 0.45 9.09
N PHE A 75 11.08 0.10 8.65
CA PHE A 75 10.90 -0.56 7.37
C PHE A 75 9.64 -0.13 6.61
N THR A 76 9.58 -0.52 5.35
CA THR A 76 8.36 -0.45 4.53
C THR A 76 8.35 -1.57 3.49
N CYS A 77 7.18 -1.78 2.90
CA CYS A 77 6.96 -2.75 1.84
C CYS A 77 6.49 -2.04 0.57
N VAL A 78 7.02 -2.44 -0.57
CA VAL A 78 6.62 -1.96 -1.90
C VAL A 78 6.06 -3.09 -2.75
N ARG A 79 5.37 -2.74 -3.82
CA ARG A 79 4.70 -3.70 -4.71
C ARG A 79 4.85 -3.27 -6.15
N ASN A 80 4.81 -4.24 -7.07
CA ASN A 80 4.73 -3.95 -8.50
C ASN A 80 3.63 -2.91 -8.79
N PRO A 81 3.96 -1.75 -9.44
CA PRO A 81 3.02 -0.65 -9.62
C PRO A 81 1.74 -1.05 -10.40
N TYR A 82 1.85 -1.95 -11.39
CA TYR A 82 0.70 -2.48 -12.13
C TYR A 82 -0.25 -3.25 -11.21
N ALA A 83 0.31 -4.21 -10.47
CA ALA A 83 -0.46 -5.04 -9.54
C ALA A 83 -1.06 -4.23 -8.39
N ARG A 84 -0.33 -3.22 -7.90
CA ARG A 84 -0.79 -2.32 -6.84
C ARG A 84 -1.99 -1.49 -7.30
N LEU A 85 -1.91 -0.90 -8.49
CA LEU A 85 -2.97 -0.04 -9.00
C LEU A 85 -4.24 -0.83 -9.33
N LEU A 86 -4.11 -2.02 -9.92
CA LEU A 86 -5.24 -2.94 -10.07
C LEU A 86 -5.87 -3.29 -8.71
N SER A 87 -5.05 -3.61 -7.71
CA SER A 87 -5.54 -3.87 -6.35
C SER A 87 -6.30 -2.66 -5.76
N SER A 88 -5.85 -1.44 -6.06
CA SER A 88 -6.54 -0.22 -5.63
C SER A 88 -7.89 -0.05 -6.34
N PHE A 89 -7.94 -0.30 -7.63
CA PHE A 89 -9.18 -0.23 -8.40
C PHE A 89 -10.22 -1.24 -7.91
N PHE A 90 -9.85 -2.51 -7.80
CA PHE A 90 -10.77 -3.56 -7.39
C PHE A 90 -11.27 -3.39 -5.94
N ASP A 91 -10.43 -2.92 -5.04
CA ASP A 91 -10.81 -2.71 -3.64
C ASP A 91 -11.59 -1.39 -3.41
N LYS A 92 -11.14 -0.28 -3.99
CA LYS A 92 -11.65 1.05 -3.64
C LYS A 92 -12.69 1.59 -4.63
N ILE A 93 -12.66 1.17 -5.88
CA ILE A 93 -13.57 1.68 -6.91
C ILE A 93 -14.65 0.65 -7.24
N ALA A 94 -14.27 -0.55 -7.63
CA ALA A 94 -15.20 -1.60 -8.01
C ALA A 94 -15.76 -2.37 -6.80
N GLY A 95 -15.02 -2.46 -5.70
CA GLY A 95 -15.40 -3.22 -4.51
C GLY A 95 -16.39 -2.49 -3.60
N ILE A 96 -16.92 -3.24 -2.66
CA ILE A 96 -17.78 -2.77 -1.57
C ILE A 96 -17.05 -3.04 -0.26
N GLN A 97 -17.05 -2.09 0.66
CA GLN A 97 -16.46 -2.24 1.98
C GLN A 97 -17.27 -3.22 2.86
N ARG A 98 -16.68 -3.74 3.93
CA ARG A 98 -17.33 -4.66 4.89
C ARG A 98 -18.66 -4.14 5.45
N ASN A 99 -18.84 -2.82 5.52
CA ASN A 99 -20.09 -2.18 5.96
C ASN A 99 -21.15 -2.06 4.86
N GLY A 100 -20.96 -2.68 3.69
CA GLY A 100 -21.86 -2.63 2.55
C GLY A 100 -21.81 -1.31 1.76
N ARG A 101 -20.93 -0.37 2.09
CA ARG A 101 -20.82 0.94 1.44
C ARG A 101 -19.66 0.97 0.45
N ARG A 102 -19.78 1.77 -0.59
CA ARG A 102 -18.65 2.06 -1.48
C ARG A 102 -17.65 3.00 -0.81
N TYR A 103 -16.39 2.85 -1.20
CA TYR A 103 -15.32 3.72 -0.70
C TYR A 103 -15.65 5.20 -0.98
N ARG A 104 -15.50 6.05 0.04
CA ARG A 104 -15.85 7.48 0.00
C ARG A 104 -17.28 7.78 -0.48
N GLY A 105 -18.24 6.88 -0.21
CA GLY A 105 -19.68 7.12 -0.43
C GLY A 105 -20.01 7.55 -1.85
N ASN A 106 -20.03 8.85 -2.10
CA ASN A 106 -20.45 9.44 -3.39
C ASN A 106 -19.33 9.49 -4.46
N LEU A 107 -18.13 8.97 -4.20
CA LEU A 107 -17.03 9.05 -5.17
C LEU A 107 -17.35 8.27 -6.45
N VAL A 108 -17.80 7.02 -6.34
CA VAL A 108 -18.09 6.17 -7.49
C VAL A 108 -19.14 6.77 -8.41
N PRO A 109 -20.31 7.25 -7.92
CA PRO A 109 -21.28 7.96 -8.76
C PRO A 109 -20.70 9.17 -9.52
N GLN A 110 -19.83 9.96 -8.88
CA GLN A 110 -19.15 11.07 -9.54
C GLN A 110 -18.18 10.61 -10.64
N LEU A 111 -17.45 9.51 -10.40
CA LEU A 111 -16.55 8.91 -11.37
C LEU A 111 -17.31 8.35 -12.59
N MET A 112 -18.46 7.69 -12.35
CA MET A 112 -19.36 7.22 -13.43
C MET A 112 -19.81 8.38 -14.32
N GLN A 113 -20.25 9.46 -13.72
CA GLN A 113 -20.73 10.63 -14.45
C GLN A 113 -19.61 11.33 -15.24
N LYS A 114 -18.45 11.57 -14.61
CA LYS A 114 -17.39 12.41 -15.20
C LYS A 114 -16.43 11.64 -16.11
N TYR A 115 -16.10 10.40 -15.74
CA TYR A 115 -15.10 9.58 -16.44
C TYR A 115 -15.69 8.38 -17.17
N GLY A 116 -16.99 8.13 -17.00
CA GLY A 116 -17.69 6.98 -17.56
C GLY A 116 -17.21 5.65 -17.00
N ILE A 117 -16.77 5.64 -15.72
CA ILE A 117 -16.38 4.42 -15.01
C ILE A 117 -17.66 3.68 -14.64
N GLU A 118 -17.77 2.45 -15.09
CA GLU A 118 -18.88 1.56 -14.75
C GLU A 118 -18.35 0.49 -13.79
N VAL A 119 -19.09 0.19 -12.74
CA VAL A 119 -18.77 -0.86 -11.78
C VAL A 119 -20.07 -1.58 -11.42
N GLY A 120 -20.03 -2.89 -11.43
CA GLY A 120 -21.17 -3.71 -11.03
C GLY A 120 -21.49 -3.62 -9.54
N SER A 121 -22.53 -4.31 -9.15
CA SER A 121 -23.00 -4.43 -7.77
C SER A 121 -23.05 -5.89 -7.34
N PRO A 122 -23.20 -6.21 -6.05
CA PRO A 122 -23.38 -7.59 -5.62
C PRO A 122 -24.61 -8.26 -6.23
N GLU A 123 -25.69 -7.48 -6.49
CA GLU A 123 -26.95 -7.95 -7.03
C GLU A 123 -26.81 -8.47 -8.47
N ASP A 124 -25.89 -7.87 -9.24
CA ASP A 124 -25.56 -8.32 -10.61
C ASP A 124 -24.25 -9.13 -10.67
N ASN A 125 -23.78 -9.64 -9.52
CA ASN A 125 -22.51 -10.38 -9.38
C ASN A 125 -21.31 -9.61 -9.93
N PHE A 126 -21.31 -8.27 -9.81
CA PHE A 126 -20.28 -7.37 -10.33
C PHE A 126 -20.05 -7.54 -11.85
N ASP A 127 -21.12 -7.67 -12.62
CA ASP A 127 -21.03 -7.73 -14.09
C ASP A 127 -20.76 -6.35 -14.66
N PHE A 128 -19.56 -6.16 -15.22
CA PHE A 128 -19.13 -4.94 -15.90
C PHE A 128 -17.87 -5.17 -16.71
N ASP A 129 -17.62 -4.31 -17.70
CA ASP A 129 -16.37 -4.30 -18.46
C ASP A 129 -15.21 -3.79 -17.58
N GLN A 130 -14.51 -4.75 -16.94
CA GLN A 130 -13.43 -4.47 -16.01
C GLN A 130 -12.26 -3.72 -16.68
N ILE A 131 -11.92 -4.07 -17.92
CA ILE A 131 -10.79 -3.47 -18.65
C ILE A 131 -11.12 -2.01 -18.98
N ARG A 132 -12.28 -1.75 -19.57
CA ARG A 132 -12.70 -0.40 -19.92
C ARG A 132 -12.79 0.48 -18.67
N SER A 133 -13.43 -0.01 -17.62
CA SER A 133 -13.61 0.75 -16.38
C SER A 133 -12.28 1.05 -15.69
N PHE A 134 -11.37 0.08 -15.66
CA PHE A 134 -10.02 0.29 -15.15
C PHE A 134 -9.25 1.35 -15.96
N ARG A 135 -9.26 1.28 -17.29
CA ARG A 135 -8.58 2.27 -18.13
C ARG A 135 -9.13 3.69 -17.94
N ARG A 136 -10.44 3.84 -17.71
CA ARG A 136 -11.04 5.11 -17.34
C ARG A 136 -10.65 5.56 -15.94
N PHE A 137 -10.52 4.64 -14.99
CA PHE A 137 -9.97 4.93 -13.67
C PHE A 137 -8.53 5.46 -13.75
N LEU A 138 -7.70 4.99 -14.68
CA LEU A 138 -6.34 5.52 -14.88
C LEU A 138 -6.34 7.01 -15.22
N LEU A 139 -7.26 7.48 -16.05
CA LEU A 139 -7.41 8.91 -16.36
C LEU A 139 -7.74 9.71 -15.10
N PHE A 140 -8.67 9.21 -14.29
CA PHE A 140 -9.00 9.84 -13.02
C PHE A 140 -7.80 9.84 -12.04
N ALA A 141 -7.10 8.71 -11.89
CA ALA A 141 -5.93 8.62 -11.02
C ALA A 141 -4.83 9.61 -11.44
N ARG A 142 -4.54 9.70 -12.76
CA ARG A 142 -3.61 10.69 -13.31
C ARG A 142 -4.05 12.12 -12.98
N ASP A 143 -5.31 12.44 -13.19
CA ASP A 143 -5.82 13.79 -12.98
C ASP A 143 -5.71 14.23 -11.51
N THR A 144 -5.99 13.31 -10.58
CA THR A 144 -5.83 13.58 -9.15
C THR A 144 -4.37 13.78 -8.77
N ILE A 145 -3.46 12.96 -9.30
CA ILE A 145 -2.03 13.02 -8.96
C ILE A 145 -1.35 14.22 -9.60
N ARG A 146 -1.63 14.50 -10.87
CA ARG A 146 -0.92 15.54 -11.63
C ARG A 146 -1.50 16.92 -11.40
N TRP A 147 -2.81 17.05 -11.31
CA TRP A 147 -3.50 18.34 -11.24
C TRP A 147 -4.33 18.55 -9.97
N ARG A 148 -4.36 17.58 -9.07
CA ARG A 148 -5.18 17.59 -7.85
C ARG A 148 -6.67 17.86 -8.16
N ARG A 149 -7.15 17.32 -9.26
CA ARG A 149 -8.53 17.46 -9.74
C ARG A 149 -9.10 16.11 -10.15
N PRO A 150 -10.38 15.84 -9.94
CA PRO A 150 -11.38 16.69 -9.24
C PRO A 150 -11.19 16.75 -7.72
N MET A 151 -10.23 16.03 -7.19
CA MET A 151 -9.89 15.94 -5.77
C MET A 151 -8.38 15.74 -5.58
N ASP A 152 -7.89 15.89 -4.36
CA ASP A 152 -6.53 15.52 -4.01
C ASP A 152 -6.29 14.01 -4.23
N PRO A 153 -5.06 13.63 -4.57
CA PRO A 153 -4.73 12.22 -4.79
C PRO A 153 -4.98 11.40 -3.52
N ASP A 154 -5.62 10.26 -3.71
CA ASP A 154 -5.85 9.31 -2.63
C ASP A 154 -4.60 8.46 -2.38
N ILE A 155 -4.36 8.13 -1.12
CA ILE A 155 -3.20 7.34 -0.69
C ILE A 155 -3.12 5.96 -1.36
N HIS A 156 -4.26 5.37 -1.78
CA HIS A 156 -4.30 4.05 -2.37
C HIS A 156 -3.78 4.00 -3.81
N TRP A 157 -3.83 5.12 -4.56
CA TRP A 157 -3.27 5.21 -5.92
C TRP A 157 -2.18 6.29 -6.07
N SER A 158 -1.78 6.97 -4.99
CA SER A 158 -0.58 7.82 -5.00
C SER A 158 0.69 6.99 -5.19
N ALA A 159 1.74 7.58 -5.75
CA ALA A 159 3.02 6.90 -5.94
C ALA A 159 3.63 6.44 -4.61
N MET A 160 4.21 5.24 -4.58
CA MET A 160 4.89 4.68 -3.40
C MET A 160 6.09 5.53 -3.01
N SER A 161 6.84 5.99 -4.00
CA SER A 161 7.97 6.92 -3.80
C SER A 161 7.55 8.21 -3.09
N GLY A 162 6.33 8.69 -3.28
CA GLY A 162 5.78 9.84 -2.55
C GLY A 162 5.58 9.56 -1.06
N HIS A 163 5.04 8.38 -0.71
CA HIS A 163 4.89 7.96 0.69
C HIS A 163 6.25 7.82 1.39
N ILE A 164 7.22 7.24 0.70
CA ILE A 164 8.58 7.02 1.20
C ILE A 164 9.32 8.35 1.34
N SER A 165 9.21 9.23 0.33
CA SER A 165 9.82 10.58 0.36
C SER A 165 9.32 11.40 1.56
N THR A 166 8.00 11.42 1.81
CA THR A 166 7.43 12.16 2.95
C THR A 166 8.04 11.69 4.28
N PHE A 167 8.28 10.41 4.46
CA PHE A 167 8.91 9.88 5.66
C PHE A 167 10.38 10.34 5.79
N ILE A 168 11.16 10.22 4.70
CA ILE A 168 12.58 10.60 4.68
C ILE A 168 12.74 12.12 4.88
N THR A 169 11.95 12.95 4.21
CA THR A 169 12.03 14.42 4.32
C THR A 169 11.65 14.96 5.70
N ASN A 170 10.89 14.17 6.46
CA ASN A 170 10.57 14.46 7.87
C ASN A 170 11.64 13.94 8.86
N GLY A 171 12.77 13.45 8.38
CA GLY A 171 13.89 12.98 9.20
C GLY A 171 13.92 11.45 9.43
N GLY A 172 12.95 10.72 8.91
CA GLY A 172 12.94 9.25 9.01
C GLY A 172 13.99 8.61 8.11
N ARG A 173 14.45 7.42 8.51
CA ARG A 173 15.40 6.62 7.74
C ARG A 173 15.00 5.16 7.76
N TYR A 174 15.05 4.50 6.61
CA TYR A 174 14.75 3.07 6.50
C TYR A 174 16.00 2.23 6.75
N ASP A 175 15.82 1.18 7.54
CA ASP A 175 16.76 0.07 7.68
C ASP A 175 16.46 -1.00 6.63
N GLN A 176 15.19 -1.13 6.22
CA GLN A 176 14.80 -2.10 5.19
C GLN A 176 13.60 -1.63 4.36
N ILE A 177 13.67 -1.89 3.04
CA ILE A 177 12.54 -1.82 2.11
C ILE A 177 12.48 -3.15 1.38
N PHE A 178 11.35 -3.84 1.41
CA PHE A 178 11.20 -5.14 0.77
C PHE A 178 9.96 -5.21 -0.14
N PHE A 179 9.84 -6.29 -0.90
CA PHE A 179 8.82 -6.48 -1.91
C PHE A 179 7.68 -7.36 -1.42
N THR A 180 6.42 -7.03 -1.77
CA THR A 180 5.29 -7.93 -1.54
C THR A 180 5.44 -9.26 -2.27
N GLU A 181 6.16 -9.28 -3.37
CA GLU A 181 6.39 -10.44 -4.22
C GLU A 181 7.30 -11.49 -3.56
N THR A 182 8.18 -11.04 -2.65
CA THR A 182 9.04 -11.87 -1.81
C THR A 182 8.75 -11.61 -0.32
N PHE A 183 7.47 -11.49 0.02
CA PHE A 183 7.01 -11.03 1.33
C PHE A 183 7.61 -11.79 2.50
N ASN A 184 7.56 -13.13 2.47
CA ASN A 184 8.00 -13.95 3.59
C ASN A 184 9.49 -13.71 3.90
N ASP A 185 10.34 -13.71 2.88
CA ASP A 185 11.78 -13.50 3.04
C ASP A 185 12.10 -12.08 3.52
N GLY A 186 11.40 -11.08 2.96
CA GLY A 186 11.58 -9.68 3.33
C GLY A 186 11.14 -9.40 4.76
N MET A 187 9.96 -9.88 5.15
CA MET A 187 9.43 -9.67 6.50
C MET A 187 10.21 -10.47 7.54
N GLN A 188 10.65 -11.71 7.21
CA GLN A 188 11.47 -12.49 8.12
C GLN A 188 12.81 -11.79 8.42
N LYS A 189 13.47 -11.20 7.41
CA LYS A 189 14.68 -10.41 7.62
C LYS A 189 14.47 -9.20 8.53
N VAL A 190 13.32 -8.53 8.43
CA VAL A 190 12.95 -7.44 9.35
C VAL A 190 12.85 -7.95 10.78
N LEU A 191 12.16 -9.07 10.99
CA LEU A 191 11.97 -9.66 12.31
C LEU A 191 13.27 -10.21 12.90
N ASP A 192 14.13 -10.83 12.08
CA ASP A 192 15.42 -11.34 12.53
C ASP A 192 16.40 -10.22 12.93
N ALA A 193 16.23 -9.03 12.37
CA ALA A 193 17.01 -7.84 12.72
C ALA A 193 16.45 -7.11 13.96
N ALA A 194 15.20 -7.37 14.34
CA ALA A 194 14.50 -6.70 15.43
C ALA A 194 14.55 -7.55 16.70
N GLU A 195 14.66 -6.88 17.85
CA GLU A 195 14.53 -7.52 19.17
C GLU A 195 13.04 -7.54 19.60
N THR A 196 12.26 -8.44 18.99
CA THR A 196 10.83 -8.56 19.29
C THR A 196 10.57 -9.45 20.52
N PRO A 197 9.58 -9.13 21.38
CA PRO A 197 9.22 -9.96 22.54
C PRO A 197 8.85 -11.39 22.19
N VAL A 198 8.18 -11.59 21.04
CA VAL A 198 7.77 -12.91 20.56
C VAL A 198 8.39 -13.19 19.20
N ARG A 199 8.99 -14.35 19.07
CA ARG A 199 9.54 -14.80 17.78
C ARG A 199 8.40 -15.21 16.83
N VAL A 200 8.46 -14.73 15.60
CA VAL A 200 7.47 -15.00 14.56
C VAL A 200 8.11 -15.78 13.42
N ASP A 201 7.48 -16.86 13.01
CA ASP A 201 7.75 -17.54 11.74
C ASP A 201 6.78 -17.01 10.69
N VAL A 202 7.26 -16.17 9.78
CA VAL A 202 6.42 -15.55 8.73
C VAL A 202 5.79 -16.58 7.81
N GLY A 203 6.44 -17.74 7.61
CA GLY A 203 5.91 -18.83 6.80
C GLY A 203 4.64 -19.45 7.37
N ALA A 204 4.45 -19.40 8.70
CA ALA A 204 3.30 -19.91 9.40
C ALA A 204 2.15 -18.90 9.57
N VAL A 205 2.37 -17.61 9.20
CA VAL A 205 1.38 -16.54 9.36
C VAL A 205 0.25 -16.71 8.34
N PRO A 206 -1.02 -16.71 8.76
CA PRO A 206 -2.15 -16.73 7.84
C PRO A 206 -2.18 -15.44 7.00
N ARG A 207 -2.69 -15.54 5.79
CA ARG A 207 -2.90 -14.36 4.95
C ARG A 207 -4.14 -13.61 5.42
N PHE A 208 -3.94 -12.34 5.79
CA PHE A 208 -5.01 -11.43 6.20
C PHE A 208 -5.48 -10.60 5.00
N ASN A 209 -6.78 -10.35 4.90
CA ASN A 209 -7.42 -9.56 3.82
C ASN A 209 -7.18 -10.11 2.39
N GLU A 210 -7.18 -11.41 2.21
CA GLU A 210 -7.61 -11.92 0.92
C GLU A 210 -9.05 -11.43 0.73
N SER A 211 -9.29 -10.71 -0.38
CA SER A 211 -10.59 -10.07 -0.67
C SER A 211 -11.65 -11.13 -1.01
N GLU A 212 -11.94 -12.00 -0.05
CA GLU A 212 -13.02 -12.97 -0.17
C GLU A 212 -14.37 -12.25 0.04
N GLY A 213 -15.09 -12.09 -1.06
CA GLY A 213 -16.52 -11.78 -1.01
C GLY A 213 -16.93 -10.31 -1.03
N HIS A 214 -16.00 -9.33 -0.99
CA HIS A 214 -16.37 -7.91 -0.91
C HIS A 214 -16.21 -7.12 -2.21
N GLY A 215 -15.89 -7.77 -3.32
CA GLY A 215 -15.74 -7.11 -4.61
C GLY A 215 -15.56 -8.09 -5.77
N PRO A 216 -15.53 -7.59 -7.00
CA PRO A 216 -15.36 -8.42 -8.18
C PRO A 216 -14.01 -9.11 -8.18
N LYS A 217 -14.00 -10.39 -8.55
CA LYS A 217 -12.74 -11.08 -8.86
C LYS A 217 -12.19 -10.57 -10.18
N ARG A 218 -10.88 -10.44 -10.26
CA ARG A 218 -10.22 -10.08 -11.51
C ARG A 218 -10.40 -11.19 -12.55
N ALA A 219 -11.01 -10.88 -13.68
CA ALA A 219 -11.32 -11.83 -14.74
C ALA A 219 -10.20 -12.02 -15.78
N HIS A 220 -9.28 -11.05 -15.88
CA HIS A 220 -8.27 -10.97 -16.95
C HIS A 220 -6.84 -11.01 -16.41
N LYS A 221 -5.86 -11.31 -17.27
CA LYS A 221 -4.42 -11.15 -16.95
C LYS A 221 -4.09 -9.68 -16.72
N VAL A 222 -2.98 -9.42 -16.03
CA VAL A 222 -2.57 -8.03 -15.76
C VAL A 222 -2.34 -7.27 -17.06
N SER A 223 -1.62 -7.86 -18.01
CA SER A 223 -1.32 -7.25 -19.31
C SER A 223 -2.52 -6.81 -20.11
N GLU A 224 -3.67 -7.49 -19.99
CA GLU A 224 -4.89 -7.14 -20.73
C GLU A 224 -5.50 -5.81 -20.31
N TYR A 225 -5.26 -5.38 -19.07
CA TYR A 225 -5.72 -4.07 -18.57
C TYR A 225 -4.91 -2.90 -19.16
N PHE A 226 -3.68 -3.14 -19.65
CA PHE A 226 -2.72 -2.11 -20.02
C PHE A 226 -2.41 -2.14 -21.52
N ASP A 227 -3.17 -1.38 -22.31
CA ASP A 227 -2.81 -1.02 -23.68
C ASP A 227 -1.72 0.08 -23.69
N ASP A 228 -1.26 0.48 -24.87
CA ASP A 228 -0.18 1.47 -25.03
C ASP A 228 -0.49 2.80 -24.34
N LEU A 229 -1.74 3.28 -24.43
CA LEU A 229 -2.16 4.50 -23.74
C LEU A 229 -2.13 4.34 -22.23
N SER A 230 -2.65 3.24 -21.72
CA SER A 230 -2.66 2.93 -20.28
C SER A 230 -1.24 2.81 -19.74
N ARG A 231 -0.33 2.18 -20.48
CA ARG A 231 1.09 2.08 -20.14
C ARG A 231 1.75 3.45 -20.10
N HIS A 232 1.47 4.31 -21.09
CA HIS A 232 1.97 5.69 -21.08
C HIS A 232 1.49 6.45 -19.84
N LEU A 233 0.20 6.36 -19.46
CA LEU A 233 -0.35 6.99 -18.27
C LEU A 233 0.31 6.46 -16.99
N ILE A 234 0.53 5.15 -16.90
CA ILE A 234 1.23 4.53 -15.76
C ILE A 234 2.66 5.06 -15.66
N TRP A 235 3.37 5.20 -16.77
CA TRP A 235 4.71 5.76 -16.78
C TRP A 235 4.72 7.21 -16.29
N GLU A 236 3.81 8.04 -16.77
CA GLU A 236 3.69 9.43 -16.30
C GLU A 236 3.51 9.54 -14.78
N ILE A 237 2.78 8.59 -14.17
CA ILE A 237 2.43 8.62 -12.75
C ILE A 237 3.50 7.96 -11.89
N TYR A 238 3.99 6.77 -12.29
CA TYR A 238 4.77 5.87 -11.45
C TYR A 238 6.19 5.60 -11.95
N LYS A 239 6.70 6.36 -12.94
CA LYS A 239 8.07 6.22 -13.45
C LYS A 239 9.11 6.08 -12.35
N ARG A 240 8.99 6.90 -11.31
CA ARG A 240 9.92 6.90 -10.18
C ARG A 240 9.83 5.61 -9.37
N ASP A 241 8.63 5.04 -9.21
CA ASP A 241 8.42 3.76 -8.52
C ASP A 241 9.06 2.60 -9.30
N PHE A 242 8.87 2.54 -10.62
CA PHE A 242 9.52 1.53 -11.45
C PHE A 242 11.05 1.61 -11.36
N GLN A 243 11.60 2.80 -11.46
CA GLN A 243 13.06 3.01 -11.46
C GLN A 243 13.71 2.72 -10.10
N LEU A 244 13.10 3.20 -9.00
CA LEU A 244 13.67 3.06 -7.66
C LEU A 244 13.51 1.64 -7.11
N PHE A 245 12.38 1.01 -7.40
CA PHE A 245 12.06 -0.31 -6.86
C PHE A 245 12.31 -1.43 -7.85
N ARG A 246 13.04 -1.15 -8.96
CA ARG A 246 13.53 -2.16 -9.90
C ARG A 246 12.45 -3.05 -10.51
N TYR A 247 11.26 -2.53 -10.75
CA TYR A 247 10.24 -3.26 -11.48
C TYR A 247 10.35 -3.07 -12.99
N ASP A 248 10.08 -4.15 -13.73
CA ASP A 248 10.00 -4.10 -15.18
C ASP A 248 8.75 -3.33 -15.61
N PHE A 249 8.97 -2.28 -16.40
CA PHE A 249 7.89 -1.51 -16.99
C PHE A 249 7.34 -2.16 -18.27
N ASP A 250 8.16 -2.91 -18.98
CA ASP A 250 7.79 -3.43 -20.30
C ASP A 250 6.95 -4.70 -20.22
N ASP A 251 7.00 -5.42 -19.09
CA ASP A 251 6.20 -6.63 -18.84
C ASP A 251 5.25 -6.46 -17.64
N PRO A 252 3.97 -6.07 -17.88
CA PRO A 252 2.98 -5.96 -16.81
C PRO A 252 2.65 -7.28 -16.09
N ASP A 253 2.86 -8.42 -16.73
CA ASP A 253 2.63 -9.74 -16.12
C ASP A 253 3.81 -10.21 -15.28
N ASN A 254 5.01 -9.66 -15.50
CA ASN A 254 6.17 -9.91 -14.64
C ASN A 254 6.05 -9.10 -13.34
N LYS A 255 5.64 -9.80 -12.28
CA LYS A 255 5.49 -9.17 -10.97
C LYS A 255 6.80 -9.01 -10.21
N MET A 256 7.80 -9.81 -10.56
CA MET A 256 9.06 -9.85 -9.82
C MET A 256 9.92 -8.62 -10.11
N PRO A 257 10.61 -8.08 -9.10
CA PRO A 257 11.60 -7.04 -9.32
C PRO A 257 12.78 -7.59 -10.11
N THR A 258 13.44 -6.72 -10.86
CA THR A 258 14.64 -7.06 -11.68
C THR A 258 15.95 -6.97 -10.89
N GLY A 259 15.88 -6.63 -9.61
CA GLY A 259 17.04 -6.51 -8.72
C GLY A 259 16.66 -6.00 -7.34
N ASP A 260 17.65 -5.91 -6.47
CA ASP A 260 17.50 -5.43 -5.11
C ASP A 260 17.32 -3.90 -5.04
N ILE A 261 16.70 -3.43 -3.95
CA ILE A 261 16.56 -2.00 -3.66
C ILE A 261 17.86 -1.49 -3.05
N ASP A 262 18.46 -0.48 -3.67
CA ASP A 262 19.55 0.28 -3.09
C ASP A 262 19.01 1.35 -2.14
N LEU A 263 19.10 1.12 -0.84
CA LEU A 263 18.64 2.06 0.19
C LEU A 263 19.37 3.40 0.13
N ALA A 264 20.66 3.42 -0.22
CA ALA A 264 21.43 4.65 -0.33
C ALA A 264 20.91 5.49 -1.51
N GLU A 265 20.61 4.85 -2.65
CA GLU A 265 19.97 5.48 -3.80
C GLU A 265 18.58 6.05 -3.44
N VAL A 266 17.75 5.26 -2.74
CA VAL A 266 16.42 5.68 -2.29
C VAL A 266 16.52 6.92 -1.41
N HIS A 267 17.37 6.90 -0.38
CA HIS A 267 17.58 8.05 0.52
C HIS A 267 18.11 9.28 -0.24
N ALA A 268 19.08 9.11 -1.14
CA ALA A 268 19.66 10.21 -1.92
C ALA A 268 18.65 10.85 -2.87
N LYS A 269 17.78 10.05 -3.51
CA LYS A 269 16.80 10.53 -4.49
C LYS A 269 15.49 11.03 -3.88
N LEU A 270 15.08 10.51 -2.73
CA LEU A 270 13.80 10.83 -2.09
C LEU A 270 13.93 11.81 -0.92
N GLY A 271 15.10 12.00 -0.37
CA GLY A 271 15.38 12.93 0.74
C GLY A 271 15.68 14.38 0.33
N ARG A 272 15.49 14.73 -0.94
CA ARG A 272 15.76 16.09 -1.49
C ARG A 272 14.50 16.94 -1.55
#